data_c06582150976b0f587438ca525ec40f1
#
_entry.id   c06582150976b0f587438ca525ec40f1
#
_cell.length_a   1.000
_cell.length_b   1.000
_cell.length_c   1.000
_cell.angle_alpha   90.00
_cell.angle_beta   90.00
_cell.angle_gamma   90.00
#
_symmetry.space_group_name_H-M   'P 1'
#
loop_
_entity.id
_entity.type
_entity.pdbx_description
1 polymer ?
#
loop_
_entity_poly.entity_id
_entity_poly.type
_entity_poly.pdbx_seq_one_letter_code
_entity_poly.pdbx_strand_id
1 'polypeptide(L)'
;MGSDERAIREVHSTWIDAVNAGDLARLLSLMADDVVFLNPGYEGLGRDGFSTKFSAAHQQLRICCVSELEEVVIAGEVAYTRSRDSLSVSPRAGGEENRLAGDRMTIYRKQPGGGWLLARDANVLSPVVKP
;
A
#
# COMPACT_ATOMS: atom_id res chain seq x y z
N MET A 1 -8.69 -21.78 6.11
CA MET A 1 -8.22 -20.67 5.25
C MET A 1 -7.48 -21.25 4.06
N GLY A 2 -7.87 -20.88 2.85
CA GLY A 2 -7.25 -21.36 1.63
C GLY A 2 -5.83 -20.82 1.45
N SER A 3 -5.02 -21.52 0.64
CA SER A 3 -3.63 -21.12 0.40
C SER A 3 -3.51 -19.77 -0.32
N ASP A 4 -4.43 -19.45 -1.23
CA ASP A 4 -4.42 -18.16 -1.92
C ASP A 4 -4.77 -17.01 -0.96
N GLU A 5 -5.75 -17.20 -0.09
CA GLU A 5 -6.07 -16.17 0.90
C GLU A 5 -4.90 -15.92 1.83
N ARG A 6 -4.22 -16.98 2.28
CA ARG A 6 -3.04 -16.87 3.12
C ARG A 6 -1.92 -16.11 2.41
N ALA A 7 -1.70 -16.41 1.13
CA ALA A 7 -0.69 -15.73 0.32
C ALA A 7 -1.00 -14.23 0.19
N ILE A 8 -2.26 -13.86 -0.03
CA ILE A 8 -2.68 -12.45 -0.12
C ILE A 8 -2.45 -11.72 1.21
N ARG A 9 -2.82 -12.35 2.32
CA ARG A 9 -2.61 -11.78 3.66
C ARG A 9 -1.12 -11.55 3.92
N GLU A 10 -0.28 -12.47 3.47
CA GLU A 10 1.17 -12.36 3.62
C GLU A 10 1.74 -11.23 2.77
N VAL A 11 1.30 -11.09 1.51
CA VAL A 11 1.71 -9.97 0.65
C VAL A 11 1.32 -8.64 1.27
N HIS A 12 0.10 -8.54 1.81
CA HIS A 12 -0.38 -7.33 2.47
C HIS A 12 0.52 -6.97 3.67
N SER A 13 0.80 -7.94 4.53
CA SER A 13 1.66 -7.74 5.70
C SER A 13 3.07 -7.31 5.31
N THR A 14 3.65 -7.98 4.32
CA THR A 14 4.99 -7.63 3.81
C THR A 14 5.00 -6.23 3.21
N TRP A 15 3.94 -5.84 2.51
CA TRP A 15 3.80 -4.50 1.94
C TRP A 15 3.85 -3.43 3.04
N ILE A 16 3.06 -3.60 4.08
CA ILE A 16 3.02 -2.64 5.19
C ILE A 16 4.38 -2.56 5.90
N ASP A 17 5.01 -3.69 6.15
CA ASP A 17 6.34 -3.72 6.77
C ASP A 17 7.37 -2.98 5.90
N ALA A 18 7.33 -3.18 4.59
CA ALA A 18 8.24 -2.52 3.65
C ALA A 18 7.99 -1.01 3.57
N VAL A 19 6.72 -0.58 3.61
CA VAL A 19 6.39 0.85 3.68
C VAL A 19 7.01 1.47 4.92
N ASN A 20 6.84 0.83 6.06
CA ASN A 20 7.35 1.34 7.34
C ASN A 20 8.87 1.35 7.42
N ALA A 21 9.52 0.40 6.74
CA ALA A 21 10.98 0.32 6.68
C ALA A 21 11.60 1.22 5.61
N GLY A 22 10.79 1.80 4.72
CA GLY A 22 11.31 2.56 3.58
C GLY A 22 12.00 1.67 2.55
N ASP A 23 11.59 0.40 2.47
CA ASP A 23 12.24 -0.61 1.62
C ASP A 23 11.61 -0.62 0.23
N LEU A 24 12.05 0.30 -0.62
CA LEU A 24 11.53 0.44 -1.97
C LEU A 24 11.74 -0.83 -2.81
N ALA A 25 12.92 -1.44 -2.71
CA ALA A 25 13.23 -2.65 -3.48
C ALA A 25 12.22 -3.77 -3.17
N ARG A 26 11.85 -3.92 -1.90
CA ARG A 26 10.85 -4.90 -1.49
C ARG A 26 9.48 -4.58 -2.06
N LEU A 27 9.07 -3.31 -1.99
CA LEU A 27 7.78 -2.87 -2.55
C LEU A 27 7.71 -3.15 -4.06
N LEU A 28 8.77 -2.84 -4.79
CA LEU A 28 8.83 -3.09 -6.23
C LEU A 28 8.70 -4.57 -6.55
N SER A 29 9.21 -5.45 -5.70
CA SER A 29 9.11 -6.90 -5.90
C SER A 29 7.68 -7.43 -5.70
N LEU A 30 6.81 -6.66 -5.05
CA LEU A 30 5.44 -7.07 -4.74
C LEU A 30 4.40 -6.52 -5.73
N MET A 31 4.83 -5.71 -6.71
CA MET A 31 3.91 -5.08 -7.64
C MET A 31 4.11 -5.55 -9.08
N ALA A 32 3.01 -5.59 -9.81
CA ALA A 32 3.04 -5.91 -11.24
C ALA A 32 3.70 -4.77 -12.03
N ASP A 33 4.26 -5.10 -13.20
CA ASP A 33 4.91 -4.10 -14.06
C ASP A 33 3.94 -3.00 -14.51
N ASP A 34 2.67 -3.33 -14.70
CA ASP A 34 1.62 -2.40 -15.12
C ASP A 34 0.79 -1.86 -13.95
N VAL A 35 1.33 -1.89 -12.74
CA VAL A 35 0.63 -1.40 -11.54
C VAL A 35 0.17 0.03 -11.69
N VAL A 36 -1.01 0.34 -11.13
CA VAL A 36 -1.51 1.70 -11.04
C VAL A 36 -1.94 1.99 -9.60
N PHE A 37 -1.45 3.10 -9.09
CA PHE A 37 -1.82 3.62 -7.76
C PHE A 37 -2.74 4.82 -7.93
N LEU A 38 -3.88 4.79 -7.27
CA LEU A 38 -4.85 5.88 -7.27
C LEU A 38 -4.88 6.50 -5.87
N ASN A 39 -4.44 7.75 -5.78
CA ASN A 39 -4.40 8.49 -4.53
C ASN A 39 -5.27 9.76 -4.66
N PRO A 40 -5.89 10.21 -3.55
CA PRO A 40 -6.71 11.43 -3.61
C PRO A 40 -5.91 12.64 -4.07
N GLY A 41 -6.47 13.38 -5.03
CA GLY A 41 -5.87 14.61 -5.52
C GLY A 41 -4.76 14.45 -6.55
N TYR A 42 -4.44 13.23 -6.96
CA TYR A 42 -3.38 12.96 -7.92
C TYR A 42 -3.87 12.09 -9.07
N GLU A 43 -3.22 12.22 -10.22
CA GLU A 43 -3.43 11.28 -11.31
C GLU A 43 -2.84 9.92 -10.95
N GLY A 44 -3.31 8.88 -11.62
CA GLY A 44 -2.80 7.53 -11.41
C GLY A 44 -1.28 7.45 -11.61
N LEU A 45 -0.59 6.75 -10.72
CA LEU A 45 0.84 6.56 -10.77
C LEU A 45 1.15 5.13 -11.16
N GLY A 46 2.11 4.96 -12.08
CA GLY A 46 2.68 3.66 -12.37
C GLY A 46 3.86 3.36 -11.43
N ARG A 47 4.61 2.33 -11.80
CA ARG A 47 5.76 1.84 -11.03
C ARG A 47 6.84 2.92 -10.82
N ASP A 48 7.21 3.63 -11.87
CA ASP A 48 8.25 4.65 -11.80
C ASP A 48 7.80 5.86 -11.00
N GLY A 49 6.57 6.31 -11.20
CA GLY A 49 6.00 7.42 -10.43
C GLY A 49 5.92 7.09 -8.95
N PHE A 50 5.52 5.88 -8.61
CA PHE A 50 5.52 5.41 -7.23
C PHE A 50 6.93 5.44 -6.63
N SER A 51 7.92 4.90 -7.36
CA SER A 51 9.31 4.86 -6.89
C SER A 51 9.84 6.25 -6.56
N THR A 52 9.61 7.20 -7.44
CA THR A 52 10.06 8.58 -7.27
C THR A 52 9.41 9.23 -6.05
N LYS A 53 8.07 9.12 -5.93
CA LYS A 53 7.34 9.72 -4.81
C LYS A 53 7.69 9.06 -3.48
N PHE A 54 7.79 7.74 -3.45
CA PHE A 54 8.11 7.01 -2.22
C PHE A 54 9.49 7.39 -1.70
N SER A 55 10.49 7.40 -2.58
CA SER A 55 11.86 7.77 -2.21
C SER A 55 11.93 9.21 -1.69
N ALA A 56 11.30 10.15 -2.38
CA ALA A 56 11.28 11.54 -1.97
C ALA A 56 10.59 11.70 -0.60
N ALA A 57 9.47 11.01 -0.40
CA ALA A 57 8.73 11.08 0.85
C ALA A 57 9.57 10.56 2.02
N HIS A 58 10.23 9.42 1.86
CA HIS A 58 11.04 8.83 2.93
C HIS A 58 12.31 9.62 3.24
N GLN A 59 12.83 10.39 2.29
CA GLN A 59 13.95 11.28 2.55
C GLN A 59 13.58 12.44 3.48
N GLN A 60 12.35 12.92 3.39
CA GLN A 60 11.89 14.10 4.11
C GLN A 60 11.05 13.77 5.34
N LEU A 61 10.39 12.63 5.35
CA LEU A 61 9.34 12.31 6.31
C LEU A 61 9.60 10.97 6.99
N ARG A 62 9.19 10.90 8.25
CA ARG A 62 9.00 9.63 8.95
C ARG A 62 7.56 9.21 8.70
N ILE A 63 7.41 8.01 8.20
CA ILE A 63 6.09 7.48 7.83
C ILE A 63 5.86 6.19 8.61
N CYS A 64 4.74 6.13 9.32
CA CYS A 64 4.30 4.94 10.02
C CYS A 64 2.89 4.60 9.56
N CYS A 65 2.73 3.42 8.98
CA CYS A 65 1.44 2.92 8.51
C CYS A 65 0.99 1.76 9.38
N VAL A 66 -0.25 1.83 9.84
CA VAL A 66 -0.93 0.72 10.49
C VAL A 66 -2.13 0.36 9.61
N SER A 67 -2.27 -0.90 9.26
CA SER A 67 -3.30 -1.36 8.35
C SER A 67 -4.04 -2.54 8.95
N GLU A 68 -5.36 -2.45 8.99
CA GLU A 68 -6.22 -3.53 9.44
C GLU A 68 -6.96 -4.09 8.24
N LEU A 69 -6.70 -5.36 7.92
CA LEU A 69 -7.31 -6.03 6.77
C LEU A 69 -8.73 -6.44 7.12
N GLU A 70 -9.70 -5.87 6.41
CA GLU A 70 -11.14 -6.07 6.69
C GLU A 70 -11.73 -7.22 5.88
N GLU A 71 -11.29 -7.40 4.65
CA GLU A 71 -11.77 -8.49 3.81
C GLU A 71 -10.76 -8.88 2.75
N VAL A 72 -10.80 -10.16 2.39
CA VAL A 72 -10.03 -10.73 1.27
C VAL A 72 -11.01 -11.53 0.43
N VAL A 73 -11.07 -11.24 -0.86
CA VAL A 73 -11.93 -11.97 -1.80
C VAL A 73 -11.08 -12.49 -2.95
N ILE A 74 -11.16 -13.78 -3.20
CA ILE A 74 -10.43 -14.46 -4.28
C ILE A 74 -11.43 -14.84 -5.36
N ALA A 75 -11.13 -14.46 -6.60
CA ALA A 75 -11.96 -14.79 -7.77
C ALA A 75 -11.05 -15.30 -8.90
N GLY A 76 -10.73 -16.59 -8.89
CA GLY A 76 -9.82 -17.20 -9.86
C GLY A 76 -8.41 -16.65 -9.71
N GLU A 77 -7.91 -16.00 -10.76
CA GLU A 77 -6.54 -15.44 -10.79
C GLU A 77 -6.49 -13.97 -10.39
N VAL A 78 -7.61 -13.44 -9.90
CA VAL A 78 -7.71 -12.07 -9.39
C VAL A 78 -8.23 -12.11 -7.96
N ALA A 79 -7.71 -11.23 -7.14
CA ALA A 79 -8.19 -11.07 -5.77
C ALA A 79 -8.26 -9.59 -5.43
N TYR A 80 -9.10 -9.25 -4.45
CA TYR A 80 -9.06 -7.91 -3.90
C TYR A 80 -9.09 -7.96 -2.37
N THR A 81 -8.54 -6.91 -1.78
CA THR A 81 -8.61 -6.69 -0.34
C THR A 81 -9.20 -5.31 -0.08
N ARG A 82 -9.83 -5.19 1.08
CA ARG A 82 -10.18 -3.89 1.64
C ARG A 82 -9.56 -3.81 3.02
N SER A 83 -8.86 -2.71 3.28
CA SER A 83 -8.24 -2.48 4.58
C SER A 83 -8.59 -1.10 5.11
N ARG A 84 -8.50 -0.95 6.43
CA ARG A 84 -8.60 0.33 7.11
C ARG A 84 -7.18 0.74 7.49
N ASP A 85 -6.69 1.82 6.88
CA ASP A 85 -5.32 2.26 7.06
C ASP A 85 -5.26 3.56 7.85
N SER A 86 -4.24 3.66 8.70
CA SER A 86 -3.89 4.90 9.41
C SER A 86 -2.43 5.20 9.11
N LEU A 87 -2.17 6.43 8.73
CA LEU A 87 -0.84 6.88 8.36
C LEU A 87 -0.44 8.04 9.25
N SER A 88 0.71 7.92 9.90
CA SER A 88 1.31 8.96 10.70
C SER A 88 2.53 9.49 9.96
N VAL A 89 2.58 10.78 9.70
CA VAL A 89 3.63 11.41 8.91
C VAL A 89 4.18 12.61 9.66
N SER A 90 5.49 12.67 9.84
CA SER A 90 6.15 13.81 10.47
C SER A 90 7.46 14.13 9.76
N PRO A 91 7.84 15.44 9.69
CA PRO A 91 9.12 15.82 9.11
C PRO A 91 10.29 15.23 9.89
N ARG A 92 11.28 14.70 9.18
CA ARG A 92 12.52 14.19 9.83
C ARG A 92 13.29 15.29 10.53
N ALA A 93 13.19 16.52 10.01
CA ALA A 93 13.83 17.69 10.60
C ALA A 93 13.15 18.20 11.86
N GLY A 94 12.02 17.62 12.22
CA GLY A 94 11.20 18.04 13.35
C GLY A 94 9.98 18.85 12.90
N GLY A 95 8.93 18.82 13.68
CA GLY A 95 7.68 19.49 13.37
C GLY A 95 6.48 18.64 13.77
N GLU A 96 5.30 19.12 13.43
CA GLU A 96 4.06 18.45 13.80
C GLU A 96 3.85 17.16 13.02
N GLU A 97 3.31 16.16 13.72
CA GLU A 97 2.82 14.94 13.12
C GLU A 97 1.45 15.19 12.49
N ASN A 98 1.29 14.73 11.27
CA ASN A 98 0.01 14.72 10.58
C ASN A 98 -0.50 13.29 10.48
N ARG A 99 -1.80 13.11 10.64
CA ARG A 99 -2.43 11.79 10.55
C ARG A 99 -3.44 11.76 9.43
N LEU A 100 -3.40 10.67 8.69
CA LEU A 100 -4.36 10.35 7.64
C LEU A 100 -5.01 9.02 7.98
N ALA A 101 -6.28 8.86 7.68
CA ALA A 101 -6.96 7.58 7.85
C ALA A 101 -8.02 7.40 6.79
N GLY A 102 -8.31 6.16 6.46
CA GLY A 102 -9.34 5.83 5.49
C GLY A 102 -9.21 4.41 5.00
N ASP A 103 -10.08 4.07 4.07
CA ASP A 103 -10.09 2.76 3.46
C ASP A 103 -9.12 2.69 2.28
N ARG A 104 -8.62 1.49 2.04
CA ARG A 104 -7.78 1.19 0.90
C ARG A 104 -8.26 -0.11 0.26
N MET A 105 -8.34 -0.12 -1.06
CA MET A 105 -8.63 -1.33 -1.83
C MET A 105 -7.44 -1.67 -2.71
N THR A 106 -7.07 -2.94 -2.71
CA THR A 106 -5.98 -3.44 -3.53
C THR A 106 -6.48 -4.59 -4.38
N ILE A 107 -6.13 -4.58 -5.67
CA ILE A 107 -6.41 -5.68 -6.58
C ILE A 107 -5.10 -6.39 -6.86
N TYR A 108 -5.08 -7.70 -6.65
CA TYR A 108 -3.94 -8.58 -6.88
C TYR A 108 -4.21 -9.46 -8.09
N ARG A 109 -3.14 -9.82 -8.77
CA ARG A 109 -3.19 -10.73 -9.93
C ARG A 109 -2.25 -11.90 -9.69
N LYS A 110 -2.77 -13.12 -9.86
CA LYS A 110 -1.98 -14.33 -9.70
C LYS A 110 -1.04 -14.51 -10.89
N GLN A 111 0.21 -14.82 -10.59
CA GLN A 111 1.24 -15.03 -11.60
C GLN A 111 1.29 -16.50 -12.03
N PRO A 112 1.84 -16.80 -13.22
CA PRO A 112 1.96 -18.20 -13.69
C PRO A 112 2.69 -19.11 -12.72
N GLY A 113 3.65 -18.59 -11.95
CA GLY A 113 4.36 -19.35 -10.92
C GLY A 113 3.63 -19.52 -9.60
N GLY A 114 2.41 -18.97 -9.46
CA GLY A 114 1.56 -19.12 -8.30
C GLY A 114 1.60 -17.98 -7.30
N GLY A 115 2.56 -17.06 -7.40
CA GLY A 115 2.63 -15.88 -6.54
C GLY A 115 1.60 -14.83 -6.93
N TRP A 116 1.33 -13.89 -6.02
CA TRP A 116 0.38 -12.82 -6.25
C TRP A 116 1.11 -11.48 -6.27
N LEU A 117 0.78 -10.62 -7.23
CA LEU A 117 1.33 -9.28 -7.34
C LEU A 117 0.22 -8.24 -7.26
N LEU A 118 0.54 -7.12 -6.63
CA LEU A 118 -0.33 -5.97 -6.53
C LEU A 118 -0.44 -5.31 -7.90
N ALA A 119 -1.65 -5.23 -8.45
CA ALA A 119 -1.89 -4.71 -9.79
C ALA A 119 -2.56 -3.34 -9.78
N ARG A 120 -3.48 -3.11 -8.86
CA ARG A 120 -4.15 -1.81 -8.67
C ARG A 120 -4.25 -1.54 -7.18
N ASP A 121 -4.05 -0.29 -6.81
CA ASP A 121 -4.15 0.12 -5.42
C ASP A 121 -4.83 1.49 -5.35
N ALA A 122 -5.90 1.58 -4.60
CA ALA A 122 -6.65 2.82 -4.46
C ALA A 122 -6.91 3.08 -2.98
N ASN A 123 -6.69 4.31 -2.54
CA ASN A 123 -7.01 4.68 -1.17
C ASN A 123 -7.82 5.97 -1.13
N VAL A 124 -8.58 6.12 -0.05
CA VAL A 124 -9.35 7.33 0.24
C VAL A 124 -8.91 7.93 1.58
N LEU A 125 -7.62 7.82 1.89
CA LEU A 125 -7.07 8.38 3.10
C LEU A 125 -7.23 9.90 3.09
N SER A 126 -7.69 10.43 4.20
CA SER A 126 -7.88 11.87 4.38
C SER A 126 -7.38 12.31 5.75
N PRO A 127 -7.05 13.60 5.91
CA PRO A 127 -6.57 14.08 7.19
C PRO A 127 -7.56 13.81 8.32
N VAL A 128 -7.03 13.35 9.45
CA VAL A 128 -7.82 13.17 10.67
C VAL A 128 -7.94 14.53 11.33
N VAL A 129 -9.18 14.98 11.54
CA VAL A 129 -9.45 16.25 12.19
C VAL A 129 -9.30 16.06 13.69
N LYS A 130 -8.43 16.87 14.31
CA LYS A 130 -8.30 16.89 15.76
C LYS A 130 -9.48 17.64 16.35
N PRO A 131 -10.11 17.11 17.42
CA PRO A 131 -11.19 17.82 18.12
C PRO A 131 -10.73 19.10 18.79
#